data_8f312e10e3eb648ff5ac9d3fd325fda8
#
_entry.id   8f312e10e3eb648ff5ac9d3fd325fda8
#
_cell.length_a   1.000
_cell.length_b   1.000
_cell.length_c   1.000
_cell.angle_alpha   90.00
_cell.angle_beta   90.00
_cell.angle_gamma   90.00
#
_symmetry.space_group_name_H-M   'P 1'
#
loop_
_entity.id
_entity.type
_entity.pdbx_description
1 polymer ?
#
loop_
_entity_poly.entity_id
_entity_poly.type
_entity_poly.pdbx_seq_one_letter_code
_entity_poly.pdbx_strand_id
1 'polypeptide(L)'
;MRSAKSFFNGAIARSDLRRYWPVLFLYVGLWLLFLPIPVWNRAAERNPALVNLTELCADTYATAVVLALIFGGIMATAVFSYLMQTRSVGAMHALPQRRGTLFWTHFLTGWAMLAAGNLLVLAVTALTALLGGLALTPALLTWFVVATLLDLIFLALGTLCAMVTGWLLAVPVLYAAVNCLAVALTWLGQQLAELLLDGFTMPDVQPVITRWLTPVYQLICDLGQSGPKYSPFLTGKLPENYIQNADCVSGLTPQGWRTLLIFTAVALVLTVLSRLLYGRRKSELSGDAAAFSWMRPVFRLGVGLVGGLPLGMLLYVLVSVGRSGDFSPARLCVCMAVMGIVCYLAAAMPVSYTHLRAHETCADL
;
A
#
# COMPACT_ATOMS: atom_id res chain seq x y z
N MET A 1 -11.81 -31.62 -27.47
CA MET A 1 -10.72 -30.61 -27.57
C MET A 1 -10.02 -30.49 -26.22
N ARG A 2 -8.81 -30.97 -26.08
CA ARG A 2 -7.99 -30.80 -24.87
C ARG A 2 -7.57 -29.33 -24.80
N SER A 3 -8.23 -28.54 -23.93
CA SER A 3 -7.81 -27.16 -23.62
C SER A 3 -6.34 -27.20 -23.21
N ALA A 4 -5.50 -26.52 -23.96
CA ALA A 4 -4.10 -26.37 -23.65
C ALA A 4 -3.98 -25.87 -22.19
N LYS A 5 -3.08 -26.48 -21.41
CA LYS A 5 -2.76 -26.10 -20.02
C LYS A 5 -2.00 -24.76 -20.01
N SER A 6 -2.61 -23.70 -20.54
CA SER A 6 -1.99 -22.40 -20.56
C SER A 6 -2.02 -21.78 -19.16
N PHE A 7 -0.88 -21.40 -18.66
CA PHE A 7 -0.71 -20.67 -17.39
C PHE A 7 -1.25 -19.22 -17.50
N PHE A 8 -1.28 -18.65 -18.71
CA PHE A 8 -1.64 -17.26 -19.00
C PHE A 8 -2.60 -17.19 -20.19
N ASN A 9 -3.59 -16.28 -20.12
CA ASN A 9 -4.57 -16.05 -21.19
C ASN A 9 -4.45 -14.62 -21.75
N GLY A 10 -3.90 -14.49 -22.96
CA GLY A 10 -3.66 -13.21 -23.60
C GLY A 10 -4.94 -12.42 -23.94
N ALA A 11 -6.08 -13.09 -24.13
CA ALA A 11 -7.36 -12.40 -24.41
C ALA A 11 -7.86 -11.65 -23.16
N ILE A 12 -7.77 -12.29 -21.99
CA ILE A 12 -8.12 -11.67 -20.69
C ILE A 12 -7.16 -10.54 -20.40
N ALA A 13 -5.85 -10.75 -20.57
CA ALA A 13 -4.84 -9.71 -20.36
C ALA A 13 -5.07 -8.48 -21.24
N ARG A 14 -5.44 -8.68 -22.52
CA ARG A 14 -5.79 -7.55 -23.42
C ARG A 14 -7.05 -6.83 -22.96
N SER A 15 -8.03 -7.54 -22.43
CA SER A 15 -9.23 -6.95 -21.86
C SER A 15 -8.90 -6.07 -20.66
N ASP A 16 -8.07 -6.59 -19.73
CA ASP A 16 -7.62 -5.85 -18.55
C ASP A 16 -6.84 -4.59 -18.94
N LEU A 17 -5.91 -4.70 -19.88
CA LEU A 17 -5.13 -3.58 -20.39
C LEU A 17 -6.04 -2.47 -20.96
N ARG A 18 -7.05 -2.85 -21.76
CA ARG A 18 -8.01 -1.89 -22.32
C ARG A 18 -8.93 -1.27 -21.26
N ARG A 19 -9.20 -1.98 -20.18
CA ARG A 19 -10.08 -1.51 -19.11
C ARG A 19 -9.37 -0.60 -18.12
N TYR A 20 -8.12 -0.90 -17.78
CA TYR A 20 -7.40 -0.23 -16.70
C TYR A 20 -6.30 0.73 -17.17
N TRP A 21 -6.20 1.01 -18.48
CA TRP A 21 -5.26 2.00 -19.01
C TRP A 21 -5.34 3.38 -18.36
N PRO A 22 -6.53 3.89 -17.86
CA PRO A 22 -6.57 5.18 -17.20
C PRO A 22 -5.79 5.21 -15.90
N VAL A 23 -5.73 4.07 -15.18
CA VAL A 23 -4.90 3.94 -13.97
C VAL A 23 -3.42 4.05 -14.32
N LEU A 24 -3.00 3.39 -15.41
CA LEU A 24 -1.63 3.49 -15.91
C LEU A 24 -1.29 4.93 -16.33
N PHE A 25 -2.18 5.60 -17.03
CA PHE A 25 -1.99 6.99 -17.48
C PHE A 25 -1.80 7.93 -16.27
N LEU A 26 -2.63 7.81 -15.25
CA LEU A 26 -2.51 8.59 -14.02
C LEU A 26 -1.20 8.29 -13.28
N TYR A 27 -0.81 7.01 -13.19
CA TYR A 27 0.44 6.57 -12.59
C TYR A 27 1.66 7.21 -13.26
N VAL A 28 1.74 7.06 -14.59
CA VAL A 28 2.83 7.65 -15.38
C VAL A 28 2.82 9.18 -15.27
N GLY A 29 1.64 9.82 -15.36
CA GLY A 29 1.49 11.26 -15.23
C GLY A 29 2.04 11.81 -13.93
N LEU A 30 1.77 11.13 -12.80
CA LEU A 30 2.34 11.51 -11.51
C LEU A 30 3.86 11.29 -11.47
N TRP A 31 4.36 10.18 -12.01
CA TRP A 31 5.80 9.95 -12.07
C TRP A 31 6.55 10.99 -12.90
N LEU A 32 5.95 11.49 -14.00
CA LEU A 32 6.56 12.55 -14.80
C LEU A 32 6.81 13.83 -13.97
N LEU A 33 5.95 14.12 -13.01
CA LEU A 33 6.12 15.28 -12.10
C LEU A 33 7.27 15.08 -11.11
N PHE A 34 7.54 13.86 -10.65
CA PHE A 34 8.49 13.62 -9.57
C PHE A 34 9.90 13.24 -10.01
N LEU A 35 10.09 12.78 -11.25
CA LEU A 35 11.43 12.38 -11.72
C LEU A 35 11.83 13.08 -13.04
N PRO A 36 11.17 12.89 -14.20
CA PRO A 36 11.62 13.52 -15.45
C PRO A 36 11.64 15.06 -15.41
N ILE A 37 10.61 15.70 -14.83
CA ILE A 37 10.53 17.17 -14.77
C ILE A 37 11.61 17.75 -13.85
N PRO A 38 11.86 17.27 -12.62
CA PRO A 38 13.01 17.68 -11.82
C PRO A 38 14.35 17.48 -12.51
N VAL A 39 14.55 16.35 -13.20
CA VAL A 39 15.79 16.11 -13.98
C VAL A 39 15.95 17.15 -15.08
N TRP A 40 14.89 17.46 -15.84
CA TRP A 40 14.90 18.50 -16.85
C TRP A 40 15.22 19.89 -16.29
N ASN A 41 14.57 20.27 -15.18
CA ASN A 41 14.77 21.56 -14.54
C ASN A 41 16.20 21.73 -14.03
N ARG A 42 16.76 20.69 -13.40
CA ARG A 42 18.15 20.70 -12.92
C ARG A 42 19.17 20.72 -14.07
N ALA A 43 18.88 20.01 -15.16
CA ALA A 43 19.73 20.02 -16.34
C ALA A 43 19.76 21.42 -17.02
N ALA A 44 18.68 22.20 -16.90
CA ALA A 44 18.59 23.57 -17.43
C ALA A 44 19.33 24.61 -16.54
N GLU A 45 19.80 24.26 -15.35
CA GLU A 45 20.61 25.12 -14.50
C GLU A 45 21.98 25.40 -15.13
N ARG A 46 22.60 26.59 -14.79
CA ARG A 46 23.82 27.08 -15.44
C ARG A 46 25.03 26.17 -15.35
N ASN A 47 25.06 25.20 -14.43
CA ASN A 47 26.16 24.25 -14.24
C ASN A 47 25.67 22.80 -14.21
N PRO A 48 25.30 22.22 -15.36
CA PRO A 48 24.85 20.82 -15.41
C PRO A 48 25.90 19.81 -14.92
N ALA A 49 27.18 20.17 -14.95
CA ALA A 49 28.27 19.32 -14.43
C ALA A 49 28.20 19.07 -12.90
N LEU A 50 27.48 19.91 -12.16
CA LEU A 50 27.28 19.76 -10.72
C LEU A 50 26.01 18.93 -10.37
N VAL A 51 25.22 18.57 -11.37
CA VAL A 51 23.98 17.84 -11.18
C VAL A 51 24.27 16.34 -11.18
N ASN A 52 24.02 15.70 -10.04
CA ASN A 52 24.19 14.25 -9.90
C ASN A 52 22.84 13.53 -10.12
N LEU A 53 22.73 12.82 -11.26
CA LEU A 53 21.51 12.04 -11.56
C LEU A 53 21.28 10.96 -10.51
N THR A 54 22.32 10.43 -9.88
CA THR A 54 22.18 9.45 -8.79
C THR A 54 21.45 10.04 -7.58
N GLU A 55 21.75 11.27 -7.21
CA GLU A 55 21.06 11.97 -6.12
C GLU A 55 19.59 12.20 -6.46
N LEU A 56 19.30 12.66 -7.68
CA LEU A 56 17.93 12.90 -8.15
C LEU A 56 17.09 11.61 -8.13
N CYS A 57 17.67 10.48 -8.55
CA CYS A 57 16.99 9.18 -8.45
C CYS A 57 16.76 8.76 -7.00
N ALA A 58 17.77 8.93 -6.13
CA ALA A 58 17.71 8.57 -4.72
C ALA A 58 16.65 9.37 -3.96
N ASP A 59 16.51 10.67 -4.27
CA ASP A 59 15.49 11.56 -3.66
C ASP A 59 14.05 11.09 -3.95
N THR A 60 13.82 10.31 -5.01
CA THR A 60 12.48 9.82 -5.36
C THR A 60 12.08 8.51 -4.70
N TYR A 61 12.96 7.83 -3.95
CA TYR A 61 12.60 6.52 -3.39
C TYR A 61 11.47 6.57 -2.37
N ALA A 62 11.41 7.61 -1.52
CA ALA A 62 10.27 7.79 -0.61
C ALA A 62 8.96 7.98 -1.40
N THR A 63 9.02 8.78 -2.48
CA THR A 63 7.89 8.98 -3.40
C THR A 63 7.52 7.67 -4.09
N ALA A 64 8.50 6.84 -4.48
CA ALA A 64 8.27 5.53 -5.08
C ALA A 64 7.48 4.60 -4.14
N VAL A 65 7.81 4.59 -2.85
CA VAL A 65 7.05 3.80 -1.85
C VAL A 65 5.60 4.28 -1.77
N VAL A 66 5.37 5.61 -1.74
CA VAL A 66 4.02 6.18 -1.64
C VAL A 66 3.22 5.91 -2.91
N LEU A 67 3.80 6.11 -4.10
CA LEU A 67 3.11 5.83 -5.36
C LEU A 67 2.82 4.34 -5.53
N ALA A 68 3.77 3.47 -5.21
CA ALA A 68 3.55 2.03 -5.24
C ALA A 68 2.47 1.58 -4.25
N LEU A 69 2.42 2.17 -3.04
CA LEU A 69 1.34 1.93 -2.09
C LEU A 69 -0.03 2.26 -2.70
N ILE A 70 -0.18 3.46 -3.26
CA ILE A 70 -1.45 3.94 -3.81
C ILE A 70 -1.84 3.11 -5.04
N PHE A 71 -0.96 3.02 -6.02
CA PHE A 71 -1.28 2.38 -7.30
C PHE A 71 -1.26 0.85 -7.24
N GLY A 72 -0.44 0.25 -6.37
CA GLY A 72 -0.50 -1.18 -6.08
C GLY A 72 -1.86 -1.57 -5.49
N GLY A 73 -2.37 -0.80 -4.53
CA GLY A 73 -3.70 -1.00 -3.95
C GLY A 73 -4.85 -0.78 -4.96
N ILE A 74 -4.79 0.31 -5.73
CA ILE A 74 -5.78 0.61 -6.78
C ILE A 74 -5.76 -0.49 -7.84
N MET A 75 -4.60 -0.89 -8.34
CA MET A 75 -4.46 -1.91 -9.38
C MET A 75 -4.95 -3.27 -8.87
N ALA A 76 -4.60 -3.68 -7.65
CA ALA A 76 -5.11 -4.91 -7.05
C ALA A 76 -6.64 -4.91 -6.95
N THR A 77 -7.21 -3.80 -6.46
CA THR A 77 -8.66 -3.63 -6.35
C THR A 77 -9.33 -3.65 -7.72
N ALA A 78 -8.76 -2.97 -8.72
CA ALA A 78 -9.29 -2.89 -10.08
C ALA A 78 -9.31 -4.26 -10.75
N VAL A 79 -8.16 -4.94 -10.78
CA VAL A 79 -7.98 -6.21 -11.50
C VAL A 79 -8.84 -7.34 -10.89
N PHE A 80 -9.03 -7.34 -9.56
CA PHE A 80 -9.84 -8.34 -8.86
C PHE A 80 -11.26 -7.84 -8.51
N SER A 81 -11.68 -6.66 -9.01
CA SER A 81 -13.03 -6.10 -8.77
C SER A 81 -14.17 -7.02 -9.19
N TYR A 82 -13.95 -7.88 -10.19
CA TYR A 82 -14.93 -8.85 -10.64
C TYR A 82 -15.34 -9.86 -9.55
N LEU A 83 -14.49 -10.10 -8.54
CA LEU A 83 -14.78 -10.99 -7.41
C LEU A 83 -15.80 -10.40 -6.42
N MET A 84 -16.01 -9.09 -6.45
CA MET A 84 -16.90 -8.35 -5.54
C MET A 84 -18.29 -8.10 -6.13
N GLN A 85 -18.49 -8.42 -7.42
CA GLN A 85 -19.74 -8.20 -8.14
C GLN A 85 -20.35 -9.54 -8.52
N THR A 86 -21.53 -9.86 -8.02
CA THR A 86 -22.24 -11.14 -8.26
C THR A 86 -22.42 -11.46 -9.74
N ARG A 87 -22.77 -10.45 -10.57
CA ARG A 87 -22.92 -10.63 -12.03
C ARG A 87 -21.60 -10.97 -12.72
N SER A 88 -20.51 -10.31 -12.33
CA SER A 88 -19.20 -10.49 -12.96
C SER A 88 -18.54 -11.79 -12.56
N VAL A 89 -18.70 -12.24 -11.30
CA VAL A 89 -18.17 -13.52 -10.82
C VAL A 89 -18.74 -14.69 -11.60
N GLY A 90 -20.06 -14.71 -11.80
CA GLY A 90 -20.73 -15.77 -12.58
C GLY A 90 -20.21 -15.83 -14.02
N ALA A 91 -20.09 -14.68 -14.69
CA ALA A 91 -19.58 -14.58 -16.07
C ALA A 91 -18.12 -15.06 -16.19
N MET A 92 -17.24 -14.64 -15.26
CA MET A 92 -15.82 -15.02 -15.28
C MET A 92 -15.61 -16.50 -14.94
N HIS A 93 -16.39 -17.07 -14.02
CA HIS A 93 -16.28 -18.49 -13.66
C HIS A 93 -16.98 -19.43 -14.67
N ALA A 94 -17.87 -18.92 -15.52
CA ALA A 94 -18.44 -19.65 -16.65
C ALA A 94 -17.45 -19.84 -17.81
N LEU A 95 -16.35 -19.08 -17.86
CA LEU A 95 -15.30 -19.26 -18.86
C LEU A 95 -14.64 -20.64 -18.70
N PRO A 96 -14.32 -21.34 -19.83
CA PRO A 96 -13.69 -22.67 -19.80
C PRO A 96 -12.20 -22.58 -19.43
N GLN A 97 -11.90 -21.83 -18.35
CA GLN A 97 -10.55 -21.56 -17.87
C GLN A 97 -10.37 -22.07 -16.44
N ARG A 98 -9.16 -22.53 -16.13
CA ARG A 98 -8.83 -22.91 -14.76
C ARG A 98 -8.74 -21.67 -13.86
N ARG A 99 -9.24 -21.75 -12.63
CA ARG A 99 -9.12 -20.67 -11.64
C ARG A 99 -7.68 -20.17 -11.49
N GLY A 100 -6.68 -21.07 -11.59
CA GLY A 100 -5.27 -20.70 -11.56
C GLY A 100 -4.83 -19.82 -12.70
N THR A 101 -5.27 -20.12 -13.91
CA THR A 101 -4.98 -19.29 -15.09
C THR A 101 -5.60 -17.91 -14.96
N LEU A 102 -6.84 -17.79 -14.46
CA LEU A 102 -7.49 -16.50 -14.21
C LEU A 102 -6.69 -15.67 -13.21
N PHE A 103 -6.34 -16.25 -12.05
CA PHE A 103 -5.57 -15.54 -11.03
C PHE A 103 -4.24 -15.00 -11.58
N TRP A 104 -3.43 -15.88 -12.17
CA TRP A 104 -2.12 -15.47 -12.68
C TRP A 104 -2.22 -14.48 -13.84
N THR A 105 -3.21 -14.62 -14.72
CA THR A 105 -3.40 -13.66 -15.81
C THR A 105 -3.69 -12.28 -15.27
N HIS A 106 -4.66 -12.13 -14.36
CA HIS A 106 -5.00 -10.83 -13.76
C HIS A 106 -3.85 -10.23 -12.96
N PHE A 107 -3.21 -11.03 -12.10
CA PHE A 107 -2.10 -10.57 -11.26
C PHE A 107 -0.90 -10.09 -12.10
N LEU A 108 -0.45 -10.94 -13.04
CA LEU A 108 0.69 -10.60 -13.90
C LEU A 108 0.40 -9.44 -14.84
N THR A 109 -0.83 -9.32 -15.34
CA THR A 109 -1.23 -8.18 -16.17
C THR A 109 -1.20 -6.88 -15.35
N GLY A 110 -1.74 -6.87 -14.13
CA GLY A 110 -1.69 -5.72 -13.24
C GLY A 110 -0.25 -5.28 -12.93
N TRP A 111 0.63 -6.22 -12.57
CA TRP A 111 2.03 -5.92 -12.34
C TRP A 111 2.77 -5.46 -13.60
N ALA A 112 2.55 -6.12 -14.74
CA ALA A 112 3.17 -5.75 -16.01
C ALA A 112 2.76 -4.36 -16.49
N MET A 113 1.53 -3.92 -16.20
CA MET A 113 1.07 -2.56 -16.50
C MET A 113 1.88 -1.52 -15.71
N LEU A 114 2.04 -1.71 -14.40
CA LEU A 114 2.85 -0.82 -13.57
C LEU A 114 4.31 -0.82 -13.99
N ALA A 115 4.90 -2.01 -14.24
CA ALA A 115 6.27 -2.15 -14.73
C ALA A 115 6.47 -1.47 -16.11
N ALA A 116 5.48 -1.55 -17.01
CA ALA A 116 5.51 -0.84 -18.29
C ALA A 116 5.45 0.68 -18.09
N GLY A 117 4.69 1.16 -17.10
CA GLY A 117 4.69 2.56 -16.67
C GLY A 117 6.06 3.02 -16.21
N ASN A 118 6.71 2.23 -15.33
CA ASN A 118 8.07 2.52 -14.86
C ASN A 118 9.08 2.53 -16.01
N LEU A 119 8.95 1.60 -16.97
CA LEU A 119 9.81 1.57 -18.14
C LEU A 119 9.64 2.83 -19.02
N LEU A 120 8.41 3.31 -19.17
CA LEU A 120 8.14 4.56 -19.89
C LEU A 120 8.77 5.75 -19.16
N VAL A 121 8.61 5.84 -17.84
CA VAL A 121 9.23 6.90 -17.02
C VAL A 121 10.74 6.83 -17.11
N LEU A 122 11.34 5.64 -17.03
CA LEU A 122 12.76 5.42 -17.23
C LEU A 122 13.23 5.99 -18.60
N ALA A 123 12.52 5.65 -19.68
CA ALA A 123 12.87 6.10 -21.03
C ALA A 123 12.78 7.62 -21.17
N VAL A 124 11.71 8.24 -20.62
CA VAL A 124 11.54 9.69 -20.64
C VAL A 124 12.62 10.37 -19.80
N THR A 125 12.94 9.83 -18.61
CA THR A 125 14.00 10.38 -17.75
C THR A 125 15.38 10.29 -18.40
N ALA A 126 15.69 9.15 -19.05
CA ALA A 126 16.93 9.00 -19.78
C ALA A 126 17.03 10.01 -20.94
N LEU A 127 15.92 10.22 -21.67
CA LEU A 127 15.86 11.20 -22.74
C LEU A 127 16.06 12.64 -22.21
N THR A 128 15.37 13.03 -21.14
CA THR A 128 15.53 14.37 -20.54
C THR A 128 16.95 14.59 -20.01
N ALA A 129 17.58 13.57 -19.40
CA ALA A 129 18.96 13.63 -18.94
C ALA A 129 19.93 13.83 -20.12
N LEU A 130 19.78 13.05 -21.20
CA LEU A 130 20.64 13.17 -22.41
C LEU A 130 20.49 14.53 -23.09
N LEU A 131 19.25 15.00 -23.27
CA LEU A 131 18.98 16.32 -23.86
C LEU A 131 19.54 17.45 -23.01
N GLY A 132 19.55 17.28 -21.69
CA GLY A 132 20.14 18.20 -20.73
C GLY A 132 21.64 18.11 -20.56
N GLY A 133 22.33 17.18 -21.29
CA GLY A 133 23.78 16.99 -21.19
C GLY A 133 24.25 16.29 -19.91
N LEU A 134 23.35 15.65 -19.17
CA LEU A 134 23.68 14.88 -17.96
C LEU A 134 24.21 13.49 -18.33
N ALA A 135 25.23 13.02 -17.61
CA ALA A 135 25.72 11.66 -17.76
C ALA A 135 24.70 10.65 -17.21
N LEU A 136 24.40 9.62 -17.99
CA LEU A 136 23.57 8.51 -17.51
C LEU A 136 24.34 7.71 -16.46
N THR A 137 23.71 7.48 -15.31
CA THR A 137 24.27 6.71 -14.19
C THR A 137 23.52 5.38 -14.02
N PRO A 138 24.16 4.34 -13.45
CA PRO A 138 23.51 3.08 -13.13
C PRO A 138 22.30 3.25 -12.18
N ALA A 139 22.26 4.34 -11.42
CA ALA A 139 21.19 4.65 -10.50
C ALA A 139 19.81 4.71 -11.17
N LEU A 140 19.75 5.09 -12.45
CA LEU A 140 18.50 5.11 -13.21
C LEU A 140 17.92 3.71 -13.44
N LEU A 141 18.77 2.72 -13.72
CA LEU A 141 18.35 1.32 -13.80
C LEU A 141 17.96 0.76 -12.42
N THR A 142 18.73 1.14 -11.39
CA THR A 142 18.39 0.77 -10.01
C THR A 142 17.03 1.33 -9.63
N TRP A 143 16.74 2.59 -9.96
CA TRP A 143 15.44 3.21 -9.74
C TRP A 143 14.30 2.39 -10.39
N PHE A 144 14.47 1.98 -11.63
CA PHE A 144 13.47 1.15 -12.32
C PHE A 144 13.23 -0.18 -11.60
N VAL A 145 14.31 -0.86 -11.17
CA VAL A 145 14.19 -2.12 -10.43
C VAL A 145 13.50 -1.91 -9.10
N VAL A 146 13.90 -0.88 -8.33
CA VAL A 146 13.30 -0.54 -7.04
C VAL A 146 11.82 -0.25 -7.19
N ALA A 147 11.43 0.65 -8.11
CA ALA A 147 10.03 1.02 -8.34
C ALA A 147 9.18 -0.21 -8.73
N THR A 148 9.70 -1.06 -9.63
CA THR A 148 8.99 -2.27 -10.09
C THR A 148 8.84 -3.32 -8.99
N LEU A 149 9.82 -3.48 -8.09
CA LEU A 149 9.73 -4.36 -6.94
C LEU A 149 8.77 -3.80 -5.86
N LEU A 150 8.77 -2.49 -5.65
CA LEU A 150 7.80 -1.83 -4.77
C LEU A 150 6.36 -2.04 -5.25
N ASP A 151 6.13 -1.87 -6.55
CA ASP A 151 4.83 -2.14 -7.16
C ASP A 151 4.40 -3.60 -6.94
N LEU A 152 5.32 -4.57 -7.05
CA LEU A 152 5.04 -5.98 -6.76
C LEU A 152 4.65 -6.20 -5.30
N ILE A 153 5.39 -5.58 -4.35
CA ILE A 153 5.14 -5.71 -2.92
C ILE A 153 3.72 -5.23 -2.58
N PHE A 154 3.37 -4.03 -3.00
CA PHE A 154 2.09 -3.43 -2.68
C PHE A 154 0.92 -4.04 -3.47
N LEU A 155 1.15 -4.46 -4.71
CA LEU A 155 0.16 -5.21 -5.49
C LEU A 155 -0.15 -6.58 -4.84
N ALA A 156 0.88 -7.30 -4.37
CA ALA A 156 0.70 -8.59 -3.70
C ALA A 156 -0.10 -8.44 -2.41
N LEU A 157 0.20 -7.41 -1.60
CA LEU A 157 -0.53 -7.12 -0.38
C LEU A 157 -1.99 -6.73 -0.66
N GLY A 158 -2.22 -5.86 -1.66
CA GLY A 158 -3.57 -5.48 -2.10
C GLY A 158 -4.36 -6.67 -2.65
N THR A 159 -3.69 -7.56 -3.38
CA THR A 159 -4.29 -8.81 -3.88
C THR A 159 -4.73 -9.72 -2.74
N LEU A 160 -3.91 -9.87 -1.70
CA LEU A 160 -4.31 -10.63 -0.51
C LEU A 160 -5.57 -10.04 0.13
N CYS A 161 -5.61 -8.72 0.31
CA CYS A 161 -6.80 -8.03 0.83
C CYS A 161 -8.04 -8.28 -0.04
N ALA A 162 -7.89 -8.23 -1.38
CA ALA A 162 -8.96 -8.53 -2.32
C ALA A 162 -9.46 -9.99 -2.25
N MET A 163 -8.58 -10.96 -1.93
CA MET A 163 -9.00 -12.35 -1.76
C MET A 163 -9.80 -12.58 -0.48
N VAL A 164 -9.52 -11.81 0.57
CA VAL A 164 -10.10 -12.00 1.91
C VAL A 164 -11.45 -11.30 2.06
N THR A 165 -11.73 -10.26 1.26
CA THR A 165 -12.99 -9.52 1.29
C THR A 165 -13.88 -9.86 0.10
N GLY A 166 -15.20 -9.71 0.27
CA GLY A 166 -16.20 -9.83 -0.80
C GLY A 166 -16.81 -8.50 -1.23
N TRP A 167 -16.49 -7.40 -0.53
CA TRP A 167 -17.04 -6.08 -0.76
C TRP A 167 -15.97 -5.10 -1.26
N LEU A 168 -16.26 -4.41 -2.36
CA LEU A 168 -15.29 -3.56 -3.07
C LEU A 168 -14.68 -2.47 -2.17
N LEU A 169 -15.49 -1.81 -1.36
CA LEU A 169 -15.02 -0.75 -0.45
C LEU A 169 -14.22 -1.29 0.74
N ALA A 170 -14.40 -2.56 1.10
CA ALA A 170 -13.63 -3.15 2.19
C ALA A 170 -12.17 -3.44 1.81
N VAL A 171 -11.87 -3.60 0.51
CA VAL A 171 -10.48 -3.87 0.04
C VAL A 171 -9.54 -2.72 0.39
N PRO A 172 -9.79 -1.45 -0.02
CA PRO A 172 -8.88 -0.36 0.30
C PRO A 172 -8.82 -0.08 1.81
N VAL A 173 -9.91 -0.27 2.56
CA VAL A 173 -9.92 -0.10 4.02
C VAL A 173 -9.02 -1.15 4.70
N LEU A 174 -9.17 -2.43 4.35
CA LEU A 174 -8.32 -3.48 4.88
C LEU A 174 -6.85 -3.29 4.46
N TYR A 175 -6.64 -2.88 3.23
CA TYR A 175 -5.31 -2.60 2.70
C TYR A 175 -4.61 -1.47 3.47
N ALA A 176 -5.31 -0.36 3.71
CA ALA A 176 -4.81 0.74 4.52
C ALA A 176 -4.55 0.29 5.98
N ALA A 177 -5.46 -0.48 6.56
CA ALA A 177 -5.31 -1.01 7.91
C ALA A 177 -4.04 -1.88 8.03
N VAL A 178 -3.82 -2.82 7.12
CA VAL A 178 -2.63 -3.68 7.15
C VAL A 178 -1.33 -2.88 7.01
N ASN A 179 -1.35 -1.80 6.22
CA ASN A 179 -0.16 -0.96 6.02
C ASN A 179 0.13 0.01 7.16
N CYS A 180 -0.89 0.44 7.93
CA CYS A 180 -0.73 1.54 8.89
C CYS A 180 -1.02 1.16 10.33
N LEU A 181 -1.74 0.06 10.58
CA LEU A 181 -2.28 -0.27 11.90
C LEU A 181 -1.19 -0.39 12.98
N ALA A 182 -0.08 -1.06 12.69
CA ALA A 182 0.95 -1.30 13.69
C ALA A 182 1.61 0.02 14.14
N VAL A 183 1.97 0.90 13.19
CA VAL A 183 2.53 2.23 13.52
C VAL A 183 1.49 3.10 14.22
N ALA A 184 0.25 3.11 13.74
CA ALA A 184 -0.81 3.90 14.34
C ALA A 184 -1.08 3.50 15.80
N LEU A 185 -1.16 2.20 16.09
CA LEU A 185 -1.34 1.69 17.46
C LEU A 185 -0.15 1.98 18.36
N THR A 186 1.07 1.81 17.84
CA THR A 186 2.28 2.10 18.64
C THR A 186 2.39 3.59 18.93
N TRP A 187 2.18 4.45 17.94
CA TRP A 187 2.19 5.89 18.11
C TRP A 187 1.13 6.35 19.11
N LEU A 188 -0.09 5.81 19.00
CA LEU A 188 -1.15 6.12 19.95
C LEU A 188 -0.83 5.64 21.37
N GLY A 189 -0.27 4.42 21.51
CA GLY A 189 0.17 3.91 22.82
C GLY A 189 1.24 4.79 23.45
N GLN A 190 2.17 5.29 22.64
CA GLN A 190 3.21 6.24 23.09
C GLN A 190 2.60 7.58 23.51
N GLN A 191 1.64 8.13 22.73
CA GLN A 191 0.92 9.35 23.10
C GLN A 191 0.16 9.19 24.43
N LEU A 192 -0.54 8.07 24.60
CA LEU A 192 -1.24 7.78 25.85
C LEU A 192 -0.28 7.60 27.02
N ALA A 193 0.88 6.96 26.81
CA ALA A 193 1.88 6.79 27.85
C ALA A 193 2.48 8.14 28.27
N GLU A 194 2.83 9.02 27.32
CA GLU A 194 3.31 10.38 27.61
C GLU A 194 2.28 11.20 28.40
N LEU A 195 1.01 10.96 28.13
CA LEU A 195 -0.10 11.67 28.74
C LEU A 195 -0.48 11.15 30.13
N LEU A 196 -0.30 9.86 30.39
CA LEU A 196 -0.73 9.17 31.62
C LEU A 196 0.39 8.93 32.61
N LEU A 197 1.65 8.93 32.16
CA LEU A 197 2.81 8.59 32.96
C LEU A 197 3.74 9.80 33.11
N ASP A 198 3.81 10.34 34.31
CA ASP A 198 4.74 11.44 34.61
C ASP A 198 6.20 11.00 34.35
N GLY A 199 6.90 11.80 33.54
CA GLY A 199 8.31 11.54 33.20
C GLY A 199 8.54 10.60 32.01
N PHE A 200 7.48 10.08 31.37
CA PHE A 200 7.63 9.36 30.11
C PHE A 200 7.86 10.35 28.96
N THR A 201 8.90 10.14 28.18
CA THR A 201 9.17 10.88 26.96
C THR A 201 9.03 9.94 25.76
N MET A 202 8.42 10.44 24.68
CA MET A 202 8.29 9.66 23.46
C MET A 202 9.68 9.26 22.93
N PRO A 203 9.89 7.98 22.58
CA PRO A 203 11.10 7.56 21.90
C PRO A 203 11.15 8.13 20.48
N ASP A 204 12.31 8.65 20.07
CA ASP A 204 12.52 9.23 18.75
C ASP A 204 12.36 8.22 17.62
N VAL A 205 12.53 6.93 17.90
CA VAL A 205 12.49 5.85 16.91
C VAL A 205 11.43 4.82 17.29
N GLN A 206 10.61 4.45 16.31
CA GLN A 206 9.60 3.40 16.51
C GLN A 206 10.25 2.03 16.79
N PRO A 207 9.62 1.18 17.63
CA PRO A 207 10.10 -0.17 17.91
C PRO A 207 10.35 -0.99 16.64
N VAL A 208 11.38 -1.81 16.63
CA VAL A 208 11.77 -2.62 15.46
C VAL A 208 10.62 -3.48 14.95
N ILE A 209 9.88 -4.11 15.87
CA ILE A 209 8.71 -4.95 15.51
C ILE A 209 7.66 -4.14 14.76
N THR A 210 7.32 -2.93 15.24
CA THR A 210 6.35 -2.03 14.62
C THR A 210 6.78 -1.63 13.22
N ARG A 211 8.08 -1.31 13.05
CA ARG A 211 8.65 -0.95 11.75
C ARG A 211 8.48 -2.08 10.74
N TRP A 212 8.84 -3.32 11.09
CA TRP A 212 8.72 -4.47 10.19
C TRP A 212 7.28 -4.90 9.92
N LEU A 213 6.35 -4.65 10.85
CA LEU A 213 4.92 -4.89 10.64
C LEU A 213 4.26 -3.82 9.75
N THR A 214 4.95 -2.70 9.49
CA THR A 214 4.43 -1.61 8.64
C THR A 214 5.34 -1.44 7.43
N PRO A 215 5.09 -2.15 6.32
CA PRO A 215 5.96 -2.14 5.13
C PRO A 215 6.27 -0.73 4.62
N VAL A 216 5.25 0.14 4.57
CA VAL A 216 5.40 1.53 4.13
C VAL A 216 6.43 2.27 4.98
N TYR A 217 6.30 2.20 6.32
CA TYR A 217 7.18 2.93 7.23
C TYR A 217 8.62 2.43 7.12
N GLN A 218 8.83 1.11 7.15
CA GLN A 218 10.17 0.52 7.06
C GLN A 218 10.84 0.83 5.71
N LEU A 219 10.09 0.72 4.60
CA LEU A 219 10.62 1.02 3.28
C LEU A 219 10.95 2.51 3.12
N ILE A 220 10.11 3.42 3.63
CA ILE A 220 10.44 4.86 3.62
C ILE A 220 11.70 5.15 4.46
N CYS A 221 11.84 4.53 5.63
CA CYS A 221 13.02 4.72 6.47
C CYS A 221 14.31 4.23 5.80
N ASP A 222 14.29 3.07 5.14
CA ASP A 222 15.51 2.44 4.62
C ASP A 222 15.83 2.85 3.17
N LEU A 223 14.82 3.20 2.36
CA LEU A 223 15.03 3.64 0.97
C LEU A 223 15.05 5.17 0.84
N GLY A 224 14.26 5.88 1.68
CA GLY A 224 14.14 7.33 1.62
C GLY A 224 15.32 8.09 2.24
N GLN A 225 16.41 7.42 2.61
CA GLN A 225 17.60 8.03 3.18
C GLN A 225 18.47 8.67 2.07
N SER A 226 17.93 9.67 1.41
CA SER A 226 18.65 10.49 0.46
C SER A 226 19.02 11.83 1.11
N GLY A 227 20.28 11.94 1.48
CA GLY A 227 20.88 13.19 1.96
C GLY A 227 20.67 13.50 3.45
N PRO A 228 21.50 14.43 4.00
CA PRO A 228 21.44 14.88 5.40
C PRO A 228 20.21 15.75 5.68
N LYS A 229 19.15 15.61 4.93
CA LYS A 229 17.89 16.29 5.18
C LYS A 229 17.26 15.65 6.40
N TYR A 230 17.58 16.24 7.53
CA TYR A 230 16.80 16.27 8.74
C TYR A 230 15.54 15.42 8.64
N SER A 231 15.64 14.16 9.00
CA SER A 231 14.52 13.58 9.66
C SER A 231 14.29 14.45 10.89
N PRO A 232 13.14 15.10 11.08
CA PRO A 232 12.85 15.83 12.31
C PRO A 232 12.91 14.95 13.55
N PHE A 233 13.18 13.66 13.40
CA PHE A 233 13.30 12.62 14.40
C PHE A 233 14.74 12.17 14.67
N LEU A 234 15.74 12.73 14.00
CA LEU A 234 17.14 12.49 14.29
C LEU A 234 17.72 13.74 14.94
N THR A 235 17.60 13.83 16.25
CA THR A 235 18.31 14.79 17.06
C THR A 235 19.82 14.52 16.99
N GLY A 236 20.52 15.31 16.23
CA GLY A 236 21.95 15.55 16.32
C GLY A 236 22.85 14.42 15.90
N LYS A 237 23.84 14.41 15.25
CA LYS A 237 24.97 13.56 14.83
C LYS A 237 24.56 12.28 14.12
N LEU A 238 24.67 12.33 12.80
CA LEU A 238 24.74 11.13 11.96
C LEU A 238 25.84 10.20 12.52
N PRO A 239 25.60 8.88 12.58
CA PRO A 239 26.65 7.92 12.91
C PRO A 239 27.86 8.13 11.98
N GLU A 240 29.08 7.98 12.48
CA GLU A 240 30.33 8.15 11.68
C GLU A 240 30.36 7.29 10.40
N ASN A 241 29.57 6.22 10.34
CA ASN A 241 29.48 5.28 9.21
C ASN A 241 28.17 5.44 8.43
N TYR A 242 27.51 6.61 8.46
CA TYR A 242 26.30 6.83 7.70
C TYR A 242 26.61 6.95 6.21
N ILE A 243 26.11 5.97 5.43
CA ILE A 243 26.22 5.95 3.98
C ILE A 243 24.92 6.47 3.40
N GLN A 244 24.99 7.53 2.61
CA GLN A 244 23.84 8.06 1.88
C GLN A 244 23.60 7.27 0.59
N ASN A 245 22.36 7.25 0.11
CA ASN A 245 22.05 6.65 -1.18
C ASN A 245 22.83 7.31 -2.34
N ALA A 246 23.06 8.63 -2.25
CA ALA A 246 23.80 9.38 -3.25
C ALA A 246 25.29 9.00 -3.32
N ASP A 247 25.88 8.49 -2.22
CA ASP A 247 27.28 8.03 -2.17
C ASP A 247 27.44 6.64 -2.82
N CYS A 248 26.33 5.93 -3.04
CA CYS A 248 26.35 4.61 -3.67
C CYS A 248 26.26 4.78 -5.19
N VAL A 249 27.16 4.12 -5.93
CA VAL A 249 27.16 4.09 -7.41
C VAL A 249 25.81 3.62 -7.97
N SER A 250 25.15 2.72 -7.27
CA SER A 250 23.80 2.24 -7.61
C SER A 250 22.68 3.18 -7.21
N GLY A 251 22.92 4.22 -6.43
CA GLY A 251 21.90 5.11 -5.90
C GLY A 251 21.03 4.49 -4.81
N LEU A 252 21.39 3.34 -4.25
CA LEU A 252 20.69 2.70 -3.12
C LEU A 252 21.71 2.05 -2.18
N THR A 253 21.52 2.26 -0.87
CA THR A 253 22.36 1.68 0.19
C THR A 253 22.21 0.16 0.28
N PRO A 254 23.23 -0.56 0.79
CA PRO A 254 23.10 -1.99 1.09
C PRO A 254 21.95 -2.32 2.02
N GLN A 255 21.65 -1.45 2.98
CA GLN A 255 20.50 -1.58 3.88
C GLN A 255 19.18 -1.50 3.10
N GLY A 256 19.03 -0.54 2.20
CA GLY A 256 17.85 -0.40 1.35
C GLY A 256 17.63 -1.65 0.49
N TRP A 257 18.69 -2.19 -0.13
CA TRP A 257 18.62 -3.43 -0.89
C TRP A 257 18.16 -4.61 -0.04
N ARG A 258 18.74 -4.76 1.16
CA ARG A 258 18.36 -5.84 2.09
C ARG A 258 16.86 -5.77 2.42
N THR A 259 16.36 -4.61 2.80
CA THR A 259 14.96 -4.41 3.16
C THR A 259 14.04 -4.67 1.98
N LEU A 260 14.37 -4.14 0.80
CA LEU A 260 13.61 -4.35 -0.42
C LEU A 260 13.50 -5.84 -0.79
N LEU A 261 14.62 -6.58 -0.72
CA LEU A 261 14.63 -8.02 -1.04
C LEU A 261 13.83 -8.85 -0.03
N ILE A 262 13.89 -8.50 1.27
CA ILE A 262 13.08 -9.19 2.30
C ILE A 262 11.59 -8.98 2.01
N PHE A 263 11.14 -7.74 1.79
CA PHE A 263 9.73 -7.48 1.48
C PHE A 263 9.31 -8.08 0.13
N THR A 264 10.20 -8.14 -0.85
CA THR A 264 9.94 -8.84 -2.12
C THR A 264 9.72 -10.33 -1.90
N ALA A 265 10.55 -10.97 -1.07
CA ALA A 265 10.36 -12.37 -0.71
C ALA A 265 9.02 -12.59 0.02
N VAL A 266 8.66 -11.72 0.95
CA VAL A 266 7.35 -11.73 1.62
C VAL A 266 6.22 -11.56 0.58
N ALA A 267 6.34 -10.64 -0.36
CA ALA A 267 5.35 -10.41 -1.42
C ALA A 267 5.12 -11.65 -2.28
N LEU A 268 6.17 -12.39 -2.62
CA LEU A 268 6.05 -13.65 -3.35
C LEU A 268 5.26 -14.70 -2.52
N VAL A 269 5.55 -14.82 -1.23
CA VAL A 269 4.78 -15.69 -0.33
C VAL A 269 3.32 -15.26 -0.25
N LEU A 270 3.04 -13.96 -0.10
CA LEU A 270 1.67 -13.42 -0.08
C LEU A 270 0.94 -13.68 -1.41
N THR A 271 1.63 -13.61 -2.54
CA THR A 271 1.05 -13.92 -3.86
C THR A 271 0.64 -15.39 -3.95
N VAL A 272 1.50 -16.31 -3.48
CA VAL A 272 1.16 -17.74 -3.41
C VAL A 272 -0.02 -17.99 -2.48
N LEU A 273 -0.02 -17.36 -1.30
CA LEU A 273 -1.12 -17.44 -0.35
C LEU A 273 -2.44 -16.94 -0.96
N SER A 274 -2.39 -15.78 -1.63
CA SER A 274 -3.54 -15.20 -2.35
C SER A 274 -4.07 -16.14 -3.40
N ARG A 275 -3.18 -16.83 -4.12
CA ARG A 275 -3.55 -17.87 -5.11
C ARG A 275 -4.25 -19.06 -4.46
N LEU A 276 -3.79 -19.51 -3.28
CA LEU A 276 -4.42 -20.61 -2.53
C LEU A 276 -5.81 -20.19 -2.02
N LEU A 277 -5.93 -18.99 -1.46
CA LEU A 277 -7.22 -18.43 -1.00
C LEU A 277 -8.21 -18.28 -2.15
N TYR A 278 -7.74 -17.78 -3.31
CA TYR A 278 -8.57 -17.70 -4.52
C TYR A 278 -9.16 -19.05 -4.93
N GLY A 279 -8.37 -20.13 -4.81
CA GLY A 279 -8.84 -21.49 -5.11
C GLY A 279 -9.93 -21.99 -4.16
N ARG A 280 -9.90 -21.56 -2.90
CA ARG A 280 -10.84 -21.97 -1.83
C ARG A 280 -12.05 -21.03 -1.71
N ARG A 281 -12.02 -19.86 -2.34
CA ARG A 281 -13.09 -18.88 -2.27
C ARG A 281 -14.35 -19.39 -2.98
N LYS A 282 -15.48 -19.36 -2.28
CA LYS A 282 -16.80 -19.64 -2.86
C LYS A 282 -17.30 -18.40 -3.60
N SER A 283 -17.94 -18.59 -4.75
CA SER A 283 -18.51 -17.48 -5.57
C SER A 283 -19.70 -16.77 -4.89
N GLU A 284 -20.36 -17.46 -3.97
CA GLU A 284 -21.53 -16.97 -3.22
C GLU A 284 -21.19 -15.85 -2.20
N LEU A 285 -19.89 -15.69 -1.86
CA LEU A 285 -19.39 -14.71 -0.88
C LEU A 285 -19.15 -13.31 -1.50
N SER A 286 -19.59 -13.12 -2.72
CA SER A 286 -19.54 -11.82 -3.41
C SER A 286 -20.58 -10.88 -2.78
N GLY A 287 -20.12 -9.75 -2.24
CA GLY A 287 -20.94 -8.78 -1.50
C GLY A 287 -20.76 -8.82 0.02
N ASP A 288 -20.17 -9.87 0.60
CA ASP A 288 -19.90 -9.94 2.02
C ASP A 288 -18.65 -9.15 2.42
N ALA A 289 -18.69 -8.44 3.54
CA ALA A 289 -17.55 -7.66 4.04
C ALA A 289 -16.32 -8.54 4.33
N ALA A 290 -16.53 -9.81 4.74
CA ALA A 290 -15.48 -10.79 4.97
C ALA A 290 -15.79 -12.10 4.22
N ALA A 291 -14.91 -12.50 3.31
CA ALA A 291 -15.06 -13.71 2.51
C ALA A 291 -14.90 -15.00 3.34
N PHE A 292 -14.33 -14.92 4.54
CA PHE A 292 -14.14 -16.07 5.44
C PHE A 292 -14.71 -15.74 6.82
N SER A 293 -15.44 -16.69 7.43
CA SER A 293 -16.09 -16.50 8.72
C SER A 293 -15.14 -16.14 9.86
N TRP A 294 -13.91 -16.67 9.85
CA TRP A 294 -12.89 -16.36 10.85
C TRP A 294 -12.34 -14.93 10.74
N MET A 295 -12.50 -14.28 9.59
CA MET A 295 -12.07 -12.88 9.38
C MET A 295 -13.08 -11.87 9.94
N ARG A 296 -14.34 -12.24 10.15
CA ARG A 296 -15.37 -11.32 10.64
C ARG A 296 -15.00 -10.63 11.95
N PRO A 297 -14.55 -11.35 13.01
CA PRO A 297 -14.13 -10.70 14.25
C PRO A 297 -12.88 -9.82 14.06
N VAL A 298 -11.92 -10.28 13.25
CA VAL A 298 -10.70 -9.50 12.96
C VAL A 298 -11.03 -8.19 12.25
N PHE A 299 -11.94 -8.23 11.27
CA PHE A 299 -12.40 -7.03 10.56
C PHE A 299 -13.11 -6.06 11.50
N ARG A 300 -14.03 -6.54 12.37
CA ARG A 300 -14.74 -5.71 13.33
C ARG A 300 -13.81 -5.05 14.34
N LEU A 301 -12.86 -5.81 14.89
CA LEU A 301 -11.84 -5.29 15.79
C LEU A 301 -10.91 -4.28 15.09
N GLY A 302 -10.49 -4.59 13.86
CA GLY A 302 -9.67 -3.68 13.07
C GLY A 302 -10.36 -2.34 12.82
N VAL A 303 -11.61 -2.35 12.37
CA VAL A 303 -12.40 -1.13 12.16
C VAL A 303 -12.65 -0.40 13.48
N GLY A 304 -12.96 -1.12 14.57
CA GLY A 304 -13.15 -0.56 15.91
C GLY A 304 -11.92 0.19 16.40
N LEU A 305 -10.74 -0.39 16.21
CA LEU A 305 -9.46 0.23 16.60
C LEU A 305 -9.06 1.38 15.67
N VAL A 306 -8.97 1.13 14.36
CA VAL A 306 -8.48 2.13 13.38
C VAL A 306 -9.42 3.33 13.28
N GLY A 307 -10.74 3.11 13.36
CA GLY A 307 -11.73 4.18 13.32
C GLY A 307 -11.97 4.80 14.70
N GLY A 308 -12.04 3.97 15.74
CA GLY A 308 -12.40 4.39 17.08
C GLY A 308 -11.37 5.33 17.72
N LEU A 309 -10.09 5.08 17.49
CA LEU A 309 -9.04 5.85 18.12
C LEU A 309 -8.97 7.31 17.61
N PRO A 310 -8.84 7.59 16.30
CA PRO A 310 -8.82 8.97 15.82
C PRO A 310 -10.18 9.68 16.01
N LEU A 311 -11.31 8.99 15.85
CA LEU A 311 -12.62 9.58 16.10
C LEU A 311 -12.85 9.84 17.59
N GLY A 312 -12.31 9.02 18.47
CA GLY A 312 -12.34 9.26 19.93
C GLY A 312 -11.52 10.49 20.32
N MET A 313 -10.35 10.68 19.68
CA MET A 313 -9.56 11.89 19.86
C MET A 313 -10.30 13.15 19.35
N LEU A 314 -10.93 13.04 18.18
CA LEU A 314 -11.77 14.10 17.64
C LEU A 314 -12.94 14.43 18.57
N LEU A 315 -13.64 13.40 19.08
CA LEU A 315 -14.72 13.58 20.04
C LEU A 315 -14.25 14.27 21.32
N TYR A 316 -13.07 13.89 21.84
CA TYR A 316 -12.49 14.55 23.00
C TYR A 316 -12.23 16.03 22.74
N VAL A 317 -11.67 16.40 21.59
CA VAL A 317 -11.46 17.81 21.21
C VAL A 317 -12.78 18.54 21.16
N LEU A 318 -13.81 17.97 20.51
CA LEU A 318 -15.13 18.59 20.38
C LEU A 318 -15.82 18.79 21.76
N VAL A 319 -15.72 17.81 22.65
CA VAL A 319 -16.30 17.90 24.02
C VAL A 319 -15.53 18.88 24.91
N SER A 320 -14.25 19.10 24.60
CA SER A 320 -13.36 20.02 25.34
C SER A 320 -13.43 21.46 24.83
N VAL A 321 -14.02 21.71 23.65
CA VAL A 321 -14.21 23.07 23.10
C VAL A 321 -15.10 23.89 24.05
N GLY A 322 -14.60 25.07 24.44
CA GLY A 322 -15.33 25.99 25.35
C GLY A 322 -15.16 25.69 26.84
N ARG A 323 -14.42 24.67 27.23
CA ARG A 323 -14.03 24.41 28.62
C ARG A 323 -12.55 24.79 28.80
N SER A 324 -12.30 25.88 29.47
CA SER A 324 -10.97 26.28 29.97
C SER A 324 -10.54 25.43 31.17
N GLY A 325 -10.44 24.13 30.98
CA GLY A 325 -10.09 23.16 32.02
C GLY A 325 -8.91 22.30 31.59
N ASP A 326 -8.14 21.85 32.58
CA ASP A 326 -6.99 21.01 32.40
C ASP A 326 -7.33 19.74 31.59
N PHE A 327 -6.33 19.29 30.83
CA PHE A 327 -6.39 18.03 30.13
C PHE A 327 -6.78 16.91 31.11
N SER A 328 -7.80 16.13 30.75
CA SER A 328 -8.27 15.00 31.57
C SER A 328 -8.05 13.68 30.81
N PRO A 329 -7.04 12.89 31.23
CA PRO A 329 -6.77 11.57 30.63
C PRO A 329 -7.97 10.63 30.66
N ALA A 330 -8.72 10.64 31.78
CA ALA A 330 -9.89 9.80 31.95
C ALA A 330 -10.98 10.13 30.91
N ARG A 331 -11.24 11.41 30.63
CA ARG A 331 -12.20 11.82 29.60
C ARG A 331 -11.76 11.40 28.19
N LEU A 332 -10.46 11.48 27.88
CA LEU A 332 -9.92 11.01 26.61
C LEU A 332 -10.15 9.51 26.44
N CYS A 333 -9.79 8.71 27.45
CA CYS A 333 -10.00 7.26 27.42
C CYS A 333 -11.48 6.89 27.23
N VAL A 334 -12.39 7.60 27.90
CA VAL A 334 -13.84 7.38 27.73
C VAL A 334 -14.30 7.72 26.30
N CYS A 335 -13.88 8.86 25.74
CA CYS A 335 -14.20 9.23 24.35
C CYS A 335 -13.69 8.20 23.34
N MET A 336 -12.46 7.70 23.53
CA MET A 336 -11.87 6.67 22.69
C MET A 336 -12.61 5.34 22.79
N ALA A 337 -12.97 4.91 24.01
CA ALA A 337 -13.75 3.70 24.23
C ALA A 337 -15.14 3.78 23.59
N VAL A 338 -15.84 4.90 23.76
CA VAL A 338 -17.16 5.13 23.16
C VAL A 338 -17.08 5.05 21.64
N MET A 339 -16.16 5.77 21.01
CA MET A 339 -16.02 5.75 19.56
C MET A 339 -15.52 4.41 19.05
N GLY A 340 -14.67 3.70 19.79
CA GLY A 340 -14.26 2.34 19.49
C GLY A 340 -15.43 1.37 19.44
N ILE A 341 -16.33 1.45 20.42
CA ILE A 341 -17.57 0.64 20.46
C ILE A 341 -18.49 1.01 19.30
N VAL A 342 -18.69 2.30 19.02
CA VAL A 342 -19.51 2.76 17.89
C VAL A 342 -18.97 2.24 16.56
N CYS A 343 -17.67 2.35 16.31
CA CYS A 343 -17.05 1.85 15.09
C CYS A 343 -17.12 0.32 15.00
N TYR A 344 -16.94 -0.39 16.11
CA TYR A 344 -17.09 -1.84 16.16
C TYR A 344 -18.51 -2.29 15.82
N LEU A 345 -19.53 -1.63 16.37
CA LEU A 345 -20.93 -1.90 16.08
C LEU A 345 -21.29 -1.54 14.64
N ALA A 346 -20.81 -0.40 14.14
CA ALA A 346 -20.98 0.00 12.75
C ALA A 346 -20.39 -1.04 11.78
N ALA A 347 -19.22 -1.59 12.10
CA ALA A 347 -18.61 -2.68 11.33
C ALA A 347 -19.39 -4.00 11.44
N ALA A 348 -20.21 -4.18 12.45
CA ALA A 348 -21.07 -5.37 12.61
C ALA A 348 -22.33 -5.32 11.74
N MET A 349 -22.85 -4.13 11.41
CA MET A 349 -24.08 -3.96 10.65
C MET A 349 -24.06 -4.61 9.25
N PRO A 350 -23.05 -4.37 8.37
CA PRO A 350 -23.02 -5.00 7.06
C PRO A 350 -22.94 -6.53 7.10
N VAL A 351 -22.40 -7.09 8.20
CA VAL A 351 -22.27 -8.53 8.39
C VAL A 351 -23.60 -9.18 8.78
N SER A 352 -24.53 -8.43 9.39
CA SER A 352 -25.84 -8.94 9.82
C SER A 352 -26.89 -8.88 8.71
N TYR A 353 -26.83 -7.90 7.81
CA TYR A 353 -27.80 -7.73 6.72
C TYR A 353 -27.80 -8.86 5.70
N THR A 354 -26.68 -9.53 5.49
CA THR A 354 -26.60 -10.68 4.56
C THR A 354 -27.36 -11.92 5.04
N HIS A 355 -27.51 -12.08 6.36
CA HIS A 355 -28.29 -13.19 6.93
C HIS A 355 -29.82 -12.99 6.84
N LEU A 356 -30.29 -11.74 6.95
CA LEU A 356 -31.72 -11.44 6.84
C LEU A 356 -32.22 -11.62 5.40
N ARG A 357 -31.46 -11.20 4.39
CA ARG A 357 -31.84 -11.41 2.98
C ARG A 357 -31.88 -12.86 2.54
N ALA A 358 -31.06 -13.74 3.13
CA ALA A 358 -31.08 -15.16 2.82
C ALA A 358 -32.35 -15.85 3.36
N HIS A 359 -32.96 -15.32 4.43
CA HIS A 359 -34.22 -15.84 4.97
C HIS A 359 -35.46 -15.31 4.23
N GLU A 360 -35.44 -14.09 3.72
CA GLU A 360 -36.57 -13.52 2.95
C GLU A 360 -36.75 -14.22 1.60
N THR A 361 -35.65 -14.59 0.91
CA THR A 361 -35.73 -15.30 -0.38
C THR A 361 -36.17 -16.77 -0.24
N CYS A 362 -36.13 -17.38 0.93
CA CYS A 362 -36.68 -18.72 1.18
C CYS A 362 -38.16 -18.68 1.60
N ALA A 363 -38.71 -17.52 1.96
CA ALA A 363 -40.11 -17.39 2.35
C ALA A 363 -41.04 -17.03 1.18
N ASP A 364 -40.45 -16.57 0.05
CA ASP A 364 -41.19 -16.16 -1.18
C ASP A 364 -41.19 -17.25 -2.29
N LEU A 365 -40.74 -18.48 -2.01
CA LEU A 365 -40.88 -19.67 -2.87
C LEU A 365 -41.76 -20.73 -2.19
#